data_16603307cac035db53b4b08ee1466c63
#
_entry.id   16603307cac035db53b4b08ee1466c63
#
_cell.length_a   1.000
_cell.length_b   1.000
_cell.length_c   1.000
_cell.angle_alpha   90.00
_cell.angle_beta   90.00
_cell.angle_gamma   90.00
#
_symmetry.space_group_name_H-M   'P 1'
#
loop_
_entity.id
_entity.type
_entity.pdbx_description
1 polymer ?
#
loop_
_entity_poly.entity_id
_entity_poly.type
_entity_poly.pdbx_seq_one_letter_code
_entity_poly.pdbx_strand_id
1 'polypeptide(L)'
;MKIGEGGERMGLKWEPLSMERREDYGERFGLTPERSAHYTFASLWGWNVNCGYEWAWDGPLVWIRANIPSRLPMAPVGDWNAVDWGSILPDRILPGTVFYDVPTGLARLWEQALPGRVESAL
;
A
#
# COMPACT_ATOMS: atom_id res chain seq x y z
N MET A 1 -7.58 7.97 1.57
CA MET A 1 -7.93 7.37 2.87
C MET A 1 -6.92 7.80 3.92
N LYS A 2 -7.37 8.21 5.08
CA LYS A 2 -6.52 8.77 6.11
C LYS A 2 -6.54 7.91 7.36
N ILE A 3 -5.37 7.66 7.96
CA ILE A 3 -5.22 6.88 9.17
C ILE A 3 -5.02 7.82 10.36
N GLY A 4 -5.77 7.58 11.44
CA GLY A 4 -5.65 8.37 12.67
C GLY A 4 -4.35 8.10 13.41
N GLU A 5 -4.11 8.84 14.49
CA GLU A 5 -2.89 8.72 15.27
C GLU A 5 -2.70 7.33 15.86
N GLY A 6 -1.46 6.88 15.88
CA GLY A 6 -1.05 5.64 16.49
C GLY A 6 0.20 5.85 17.33
N GLY A 7 0.69 4.78 17.96
CA GLY A 7 1.93 4.83 18.72
C GLY A 7 3.17 4.85 17.85
N GLU A 8 4.31 4.54 18.43
CA GLU A 8 5.54 4.39 17.68
C GLU A 8 5.41 3.31 16.62
N ARG A 9 6.17 3.46 15.56
CA ARG A 9 6.12 2.54 14.44
C ARG A 9 7.52 2.22 13.93
N MET A 10 7.66 1.01 13.39
CA MET A 10 8.91 0.54 12.82
C MET A 10 9.27 1.27 11.53
N GLY A 11 8.24 1.78 10.84
CA GLY A 11 8.43 2.35 9.54
C GLY A 11 8.61 1.30 8.46
N LEU A 12 8.63 1.73 7.23
CA LEU A 12 8.82 0.87 6.06
C LEU A 12 10.14 1.23 5.39
N LYS A 13 10.82 0.22 4.87
CA LYS A 13 12.06 0.43 4.12
C LYS A 13 11.73 0.55 2.65
N TRP A 14 11.73 1.77 2.15
CA TRP A 14 11.39 2.07 0.76
C TRP A 14 12.60 1.91 -0.15
N GLU A 15 12.37 1.32 -1.32
CA GLU A 15 13.38 1.14 -2.35
C GLU A 15 12.76 1.38 -3.73
N PRO A 16 13.56 1.76 -4.73
CA PRO A 16 13.04 1.92 -6.09
C PRO A 16 12.55 0.59 -6.65
N LEU A 17 11.62 0.64 -7.61
CA LEU A 17 11.21 -0.56 -8.34
C LEU A 17 12.43 -1.18 -9.02
N SER A 18 12.47 -2.51 -9.07
CA SER A 18 13.52 -3.22 -9.78
C SER A 18 12.93 -4.38 -10.59
N MET A 19 13.52 -4.66 -11.74
CA MET A 19 13.12 -5.80 -12.57
C MET A 19 13.46 -7.13 -11.89
N GLU A 20 14.46 -7.13 -11.04
CA GLU A 20 14.89 -8.35 -10.32
C GLU A 20 13.79 -8.93 -9.43
N ARG A 21 12.90 -8.08 -8.90
CA ARG A 21 11.83 -8.52 -8.02
C ARG A 21 10.47 -8.62 -8.72
N ARG A 22 10.46 -8.58 -10.03
CA ARG A 22 9.22 -8.63 -10.82
C ARG A 22 8.40 -9.89 -10.52
N GLU A 23 9.05 -11.03 -10.45
CA GLU A 23 8.34 -12.30 -10.20
C GLU A 23 7.77 -12.36 -8.79
N ASP A 24 8.53 -11.94 -7.79
CA ASP A 24 8.07 -11.87 -6.41
C ASP A 24 6.87 -10.93 -6.29
N TYR A 25 6.93 -9.81 -6.97
CA TYR A 25 5.80 -8.88 -6.99
C TYR A 25 4.58 -9.50 -7.64
N GLY A 26 4.76 -10.20 -8.75
CA GLY A 26 3.66 -10.89 -9.43
C GLY A 26 2.97 -11.92 -8.54
N GLU A 27 3.71 -12.61 -7.69
CA GLU A 27 3.14 -13.54 -6.72
C GLU A 27 2.27 -12.81 -5.70
N ARG A 28 2.75 -11.68 -5.15
CA ARG A 28 1.98 -10.88 -4.21
C ARG A 28 0.72 -10.30 -4.87
N PHE A 29 0.88 -9.77 -6.08
CA PHE A 29 -0.24 -9.23 -6.83
C PHE A 29 -1.30 -10.30 -7.11
N GLY A 30 -0.88 -11.52 -7.43
CA GLY A 30 -1.79 -12.65 -7.67
C GLY A 30 -2.61 -13.03 -6.45
N LEU A 31 -2.13 -12.76 -5.24
CA LEU A 31 -2.83 -13.03 -3.99
C LEU A 31 -3.73 -11.87 -3.54
N THR A 32 -3.66 -10.74 -4.23
CA THR A 32 -4.43 -9.56 -3.88
C THR A 32 -5.91 -9.79 -4.20
N PRO A 33 -6.83 -9.64 -3.23
CA PRO A 33 -8.24 -9.92 -3.44
C PRO A 33 -8.92 -9.05 -4.50
N GLU A 34 -8.54 -7.79 -4.60
CA GLU A 34 -8.99 -6.90 -5.67
C GLU A 34 -7.77 -6.42 -6.46
N ARG A 35 -7.65 -6.88 -7.69
CA ARG A 35 -6.47 -6.60 -8.53
C ARG A 35 -6.78 -5.53 -9.55
N SER A 36 -6.40 -4.30 -9.22
CA SER A 36 -6.51 -3.19 -10.14
C SER A 36 -5.39 -3.24 -11.18
N ALA A 37 -5.71 -2.93 -12.43
CA ALA A 37 -4.72 -2.87 -13.50
C ALA A 37 -3.61 -1.85 -13.22
N HIS A 38 -3.88 -0.83 -12.43
CA HIS A 38 -2.90 0.19 -12.06
C HIS A 38 -1.75 -0.37 -11.23
N TYR A 39 -1.97 -1.49 -10.55
CA TYR A 39 -1.00 -2.11 -9.68
C TYR A 39 -0.25 -3.28 -10.32
N THR A 40 -0.49 -3.58 -11.59
CA THR A 40 0.32 -4.59 -12.28
C THR A 40 1.77 -4.10 -12.38
N PHE A 41 2.73 -5.03 -12.38
CA PHE A 41 4.12 -4.63 -12.53
C PHE A 41 4.35 -3.87 -13.84
N ALA A 42 3.72 -4.33 -14.92
CA ALA A 42 3.84 -3.66 -16.22
C ALA A 42 3.39 -2.21 -16.16
N SER A 43 2.27 -1.94 -15.49
CA SER A 43 1.76 -0.58 -15.33
C SER A 43 2.69 0.28 -14.48
N LEU A 44 3.12 -0.23 -13.32
CA LEU A 44 4.04 0.50 -12.44
C LEU A 44 5.36 0.80 -13.15
N TRP A 45 5.92 -0.19 -13.82
CA TRP A 45 7.19 -0.02 -14.53
C TRP A 45 7.06 0.97 -15.68
N GLY A 46 5.96 0.87 -16.45
CA GLY A 46 5.70 1.77 -17.58
C GLY A 46 5.57 3.23 -17.17
N TRP A 47 4.96 3.51 -16.03
CA TRP A 47 4.76 4.88 -15.54
C TRP A 47 5.84 5.34 -14.56
N ASN A 48 6.84 4.50 -14.29
CA ASN A 48 7.84 4.80 -13.26
C ASN A 48 8.64 6.08 -13.53
N VAL A 49 8.95 6.36 -14.79
CA VAL A 49 9.66 7.58 -15.15
C VAL A 49 8.86 8.83 -14.77
N ASN A 50 7.54 8.76 -14.92
CA ASN A 50 6.64 9.87 -14.63
C ASN A 50 6.28 9.99 -13.16
N CYS A 51 6.19 8.86 -12.46
CA CYS A 51 5.65 8.81 -11.10
C CYS A 51 6.71 8.55 -10.02
N GLY A 52 7.88 8.03 -10.40
CA GLY A 52 8.94 7.74 -9.44
C GLY A 52 8.49 6.80 -8.35
N TYR A 53 7.98 5.62 -8.72
CA TYR A 53 7.48 4.66 -7.76
C TYR A 53 8.56 4.06 -6.87
N GLU A 54 8.19 3.83 -5.63
CA GLU A 54 8.95 3.04 -4.69
C GLU A 54 8.05 2.00 -4.05
N TRP A 55 8.64 0.89 -3.63
CA TRP A 55 7.93 -0.12 -2.88
C TRP A 55 8.66 -0.46 -1.58
N ALA A 56 7.90 -1.01 -0.63
CA ALA A 56 8.44 -1.50 0.64
C ALA A 56 7.87 -2.90 0.88
N TRP A 57 8.74 -3.88 1.01
CA TRP A 57 8.36 -5.26 1.21
C TRP A 57 8.12 -5.54 2.69
N ASP A 58 6.97 -6.11 3.00
CA ASP A 58 6.51 -6.29 4.38
C ASP A 58 5.75 -7.62 4.49
N GLY A 59 6.49 -8.72 4.59
CA GLY A 59 5.90 -10.06 4.66
C GLY A 59 5.02 -10.37 3.45
N PRO A 60 3.72 -10.63 3.66
CA PRO A 60 2.82 -10.93 2.54
C PRO A 60 2.41 -9.70 1.74
N LEU A 61 2.85 -8.51 2.15
CA LEU A 61 2.45 -7.26 1.53
C LEU A 61 3.62 -6.57 0.84
N VAL A 62 3.30 -5.80 -0.19
CA VAL A 62 4.20 -4.82 -0.81
C VAL A 62 3.49 -3.48 -0.78
N TRP A 63 4.04 -2.54 -0.03
CA TRP A 63 3.54 -1.16 0.02
C TRP A 63 4.10 -0.40 -1.17
N ILE A 64 3.30 0.52 -1.73
CA ILE A 64 3.67 1.25 -2.94
C ILE A 64 3.42 2.73 -2.71
N ARG A 65 4.32 3.57 -3.20
CA ARG A 65 4.09 5.02 -3.25
C ARG A 65 4.66 5.61 -4.52
N ALA A 66 4.01 6.66 -5.01
CA ALA A 66 4.57 7.52 -6.05
C ALA A 66 5.28 8.69 -5.38
N ASN A 67 6.24 9.30 -6.05
CA ASN A 67 6.98 10.44 -5.53
C ASN A 67 6.89 11.70 -6.39
N ILE A 68 6.34 11.61 -7.58
CA ILE A 68 6.24 12.72 -8.53
C ILE A 68 4.78 12.95 -8.90
N PRO A 69 4.25 14.18 -8.83
CA PRO A 69 4.91 15.44 -8.45
C PRO A 69 5.16 15.57 -6.95
N SER A 70 4.49 14.76 -6.13
CA SER A 70 4.67 14.72 -4.69
C SER A 70 4.49 13.29 -4.20
N ARG A 71 4.86 13.05 -2.95
CA ARG A 71 4.76 11.71 -2.38
C ARG A 71 3.30 11.31 -2.18
N LEU A 72 2.88 10.25 -2.85
CA LEU A 72 1.51 9.76 -2.84
C LEU A 72 1.49 8.29 -2.44
N PRO A 73 1.20 7.98 -1.16
CA PRO A 73 1.03 6.60 -0.73
C PRO A 73 -0.15 5.93 -1.44
N MET A 74 0.07 4.73 -1.94
CA MET A 74 -0.91 3.92 -2.63
C MET A 74 -1.24 2.69 -1.78
N ALA A 75 -2.24 1.92 -2.19
CA ALA A 75 -2.63 0.73 -1.46
C ALA A 75 -1.55 -0.36 -1.55
N PRO A 76 -1.33 -1.14 -0.49
CA PRO A 76 -0.44 -2.29 -0.57
C PRO A 76 -1.08 -3.40 -1.39
N VAL A 77 -0.25 -4.18 -2.09
CA VAL A 77 -0.69 -5.41 -2.75
C VAL A 77 -0.27 -6.61 -1.92
N GLY A 78 -0.95 -7.74 -2.11
CA GLY A 78 -0.65 -8.98 -1.43
C GLY A 78 -1.90 -9.59 -0.80
N ASP A 79 -1.70 -10.57 0.08
CA ASP A 79 -2.81 -11.24 0.75
C ASP A 79 -3.32 -10.38 1.92
N TRP A 80 -4.33 -9.56 1.63
CA TRP A 80 -4.92 -8.67 2.63
C TRP A 80 -5.56 -9.42 3.81
N ASN A 81 -5.89 -10.69 3.63
CA ASN A 81 -6.54 -11.49 4.67
C ASN A 81 -5.52 -12.20 5.57
N ALA A 82 -4.26 -12.14 5.24
CA ALA A 82 -3.20 -12.78 6.02
C ALA A 82 -2.60 -11.88 7.11
N VAL A 83 -3.08 -10.65 7.25
CA VAL A 83 -2.52 -9.68 8.18
C VAL A 83 -3.56 -9.11 9.13
N ASP A 84 -3.10 -8.70 10.30
CA ASP A 84 -3.93 -8.00 11.27
C ASP A 84 -3.78 -6.49 11.07
N TRP A 85 -4.71 -5.91 10.31
CA TRP A 85 -4.66 -4.49 9.98
C TRP A 85 -4.71 -3.59 11.21
N GLY A 86 -5.39 -4.01 12.26
CA GLY A 86 -5.44 -3.23 13.50
C GLY A 86 -4.07 -3.05 14.15
N SER A 87 -3.18 -4.01 13.96
CA SER A 87 -1.81 -3.94 14.45
C SER A 87 -0.87 -3.31 13.42
N ILE A 88 -1.02 -3.67 12.16
CA ILE A 88 -0.09 -3.26 11.10
C ILE A 88 -0.20 -1.77 10.77
N LEU A 89 -1.41 -1.25 10.61
CA LEU A 89 -1.57 0.14 10.19
C LEU A 89 -0.94 1.13 11.17
N PRO A 90 -1.24 1.07 12.49
CA PRO A 90 -0.61 2.00 13.42
C PRO A 90 0.91 1.83 13.51
N ASP A 91 1.42 0.61 13.26
CA ASP A 91 2.84 0.31 13.36
C ASP A 91 3.63 0.75 12.12
N ARG A 92 3.04 0.64 10.93
CA ARG A 92 3.71 0.91 9.67
C ARG A 92 3.47 2.30 9.11
N ILE A 93 2.37 2.92 9.46
CA ILE A 93 1.89 4.14 8.79
C ILE A 93 1.86 5.31 9.75
N LEU A 94 2.38 6.46 9.30
CA LEU A 94 2.36 7.70 10.08
C LEU A 94 0.94 8.21 10.24
N PRO A 95 0.59 8.78 11.42
CA PRO A 95 -0.71 9.40 11.61
C PRO A 95 -0.94 10.50 10.58
N GLY A 96 -2.16 10.59 10.09
CA GLY A 96 -2.52 11.61 9.11
C GLY A 96 -2.14 11.27 7.67
N THR A 97 -1.57 10.09 7.41
CA THR A 97 -1.26 9.65 6.04
C THR A 97 -2.55 9.53 5.23
N VAL A 98 -2.54 10.09 4.03
CA VAL A 98 -3.64 10.00 3.07
C VAL A 98 -3.22 9.04 1.97
N PHE A 99 -3.96 7.95 1.80
CA PHE A 99 -3.71 6.96 0.78
C PHE A 99 -4.50 7.28 -0.48
N TYR A 100 -3.91 7.00 -1.62
CA TYR A 100 -4.45 7.26 -2.92
C TYR A 100 -4.82 5.94 -3.62
N ASP A 101 -5.96 5.93 -4.31
CA ASP A 101 -6.37 4.80 -5.14
C ASP A 101 -6.52 3.49 -4.35
N VAL A 102 -7.19 3.54 -3.20
CA VAL A 102 -7.40 2.36 -2.36
C VAL A 102 -8.63 1.59 -2.84
N PRO A 103 -8.47 0.29 -3.18
CA PRO A 103 -9.61 -0.54 -3.55
C PRO A 103 -10.67 -0.60 -2.45
N THR A 104 -11.94 -0.67 -2.84
CA THR A 104 -13.07 -0.65 -1.91
C THR A 104 -13.01 -1.74 -0.85
N GLY A 105 -12.63 -2.96 -1.24
CA GLY A 105 -12.53 -4.06 -0.29
C GLY A 105 -11.46 -3.84 0.76
N LEU A 106 -10.34 -3.26 0.37
CA LEU A 106 -9.28 -2.93 1.33
C LEU A 106 -9.70 -1.79 2.26
N ALA A 107 -10.36 -0.77 1.72
CA ALA A 107 -10.90 0.32 2.54
C ALA A 107 -11.84 -0.21 3.63
N ARG A 108 -12.70 -1.18 3.28
CA ARG A 108 -13.58 -1.81 4.25
C ARG A 108 -12.84 -2.58 5.33
N LEU A 109 -11.80 -3.32 4.96
CA LEU A 109 -10.97 -4.03 5.93
C LEU A 109 -10.32 -3.06 6.92
N TRP A 110 -9.82 -1.94 6.43
CA TRP A 110 -9.21 -0.93 7.28
C TRP A 110 -10.22 -0.26 8.20
N GLU A 111 -11.40 0.08 7.69
CA GLU A 111 -12.47 0.65 8.50
C GLU A 111 -12.93 -0.30 9.61
N GLN A 112 -13.03 -1.58 9.30
CA GLN A 112 -13.41 -2.60 10.28
C GLN A 112 -12.31 -2.82 11.33
N ALA A 113 -11.04 -2.74 10.91
CA ALA A 113 -9.91 -2.95 11.82
C ALA A 113 -9.71 -1.77 12.77
N LEU A 114 -9.98 -0.54 12.31
CA LEU A 114 -9.78 0.68 13.07
C LEU A 114 -11.03 1.57 12.98
N PRO A 115 -12.14 1.13 13.63
CA PRO A 115 -13.39 1.90 13.58
C PRO A 115 -13.21 3.32 14.08
N GLY A 116 -13.71 4.30 13.31
CA GLY A 116 -13.62 5.71 13.67
C GLY A 116 -12.25 6.34 13.51
N ARG A 117 -11.22 5.58 13.13
CA ARG A 117 -9.85 6.09 12.95
C ARG A 117 -9.43 6.13 11.48
N VAL A 118 -10.25 5.62 10.60
CA VAL A 118 -9.99 5.58 9.17
C VAL A 118 -11.12 6.34 8.47
N GLU A 119 -10.72 7.32 7.65
CA GLU A 119 -11.67 8.13 6.88
C GLU A 119 -11.53 7.82 5.40
N SER A 120 -12.66 7.48 4.75
CA SER A 120 -12.70 7.37 3.31
C SER A 120 -13.12 8.69 2.71
N ALA A 121 -12.30 9.23 1.83
CA ALA A 121 -12.64 10.38 1.02
C ALA A 121 -13.25 9.87 -0.28
N LEU A 122 -14.50 10.15 -0.48
CA LEU A 122 -15.21 9.83 -1.71
C LEU A 122 -15.35 11.05 -2.59
#